data_cf926e9fa80f4e634af34228517b8d71
#
_entry.id   cf926e9fa80f4e634af34228517b8d71
#
_cell.length_a   1.000
_cell.length_b   1.000
_cell.length_c   1.000
_cell.angle_alpha   90.00
_cell.angle_beta   90.00
_cell.angle_gamma   90.00
#
_symmetry.space_group_name_H-M   'P 1'
#
loop_
_entity.id
_entity.type
_entity.pdbx_description
1 polymer ?
#
loop_
_entity_poly.entity_id
_entity_poly.type
_entity_poly.pdbx_seq_one_letter_code
_entity_poly.pdbx_strand_id
1 'polypeptide(L)'
;MKSATRSKVGREPADVDFGRLPSYIGYQLRQAQSAVFRDISRTLKETGVTPGEFSLLTMLGANPGINSITLTRIYQLDKATLSLSIKGLAKRGLISSTRHANDRRYYALELTSEGRVLLRGVTRRIERQERTMDVVLNPGERDRLLDLLQRISRAFDR
;
A
#
# COMPACT_ATOMS: atom_id res chain seq x y z
N MET A 1 -49.71 -30.35 -18.63
CA MET A 1 -49.03 -29.03 -18.50
C MET A 1 -47.78 -29.26 -17.68
N LYS A 2 -46.57 -29.27 -18.31
CA LYS A 2 -45.28 -29.40 -17.65
C LYS A 2 -44.69 -28.02 -17.49
N SER A 3 -44.59 -27.54 -16.24
CA SER A 3 -43.93 -26.30 -15.86
C SER A 3 -42.42 -26.44 -16.10
N ALA A 4 -41.87 -25.68 -17.03
CA ALA A 4 -40.45 -25.65 -17.26
C ALA A 4 -39.80 -24.77 -16.19
N THR A 5 -39.09 -25.39 -15.26
CA THR A 5 -38.22 -24.71 -14.29
C THR A 5 -37.07 -24.06 -15.05
N ARG A 6 -37.13 -22.75 -15.22
CA ARG A 6 -36.07 -21.95 -15.84
C ARG A 6 -34.90 -21.93 -14.89
N SER A 7 -33.90 -22.76 -15.16
CA SER A 7 -32.60 -22.75 -14.50
C SER A 7 -32.01 -21.34 -14.58
N LYS A 8 -31.72 -20.71 -13.42
CA LYS A 8 -30.90 -19.49 -13.34
C LYS A 8 -29.47 -19.88 -13.68
N VAL A 9 -29.13 -19.91 -14.95
CA VAL A 9 -27.74 -19.96 -15.41
C VAL A 9 -27.11 -18.66 -14.94
N GLY A 10 -26.09 -18.72 -14.07
CA GLY A 10 -25.32 -17.57 -13.66
C GLY A 10 -24.70 -16.92 -14.91
N ARG A 11 -24.84 -15.59 -15.04
CA ARG A 11 -24.20 -14.85 -16.13
C ARG A 11 -22.68 -15.04 -16.01
N GLU A 12 -22.03 -15.34 -17.12
CA GLU A 12 -20.58 -15.31 -17.20
C GLU A 12 -20.07 -13.89 -16.88
N PRO A 13 -18.88 -13.74 -16.26
CA PRO A 13 -18.32 -12.42 -15.92
C PRO A 13 -18.27 -11.44 -17.11
N ALA A 14 -18.09 -11.95 -18.33
CA ALA A 14 -18.07 -11.16 -19.56
C ALA A 14 -19.46 -10.58 -19.95
N ASP A 15 -20.56 -11.16 -19.44
CA ASP A 15 -21.93 -10.76 -19.79
C ASP A 15 -22.55 -9.78 -18.78
N VAL A 16 -21.75 -9.32 -17.79
CA VAL A 16 -22.23 -8.39 -16.77
C VAL A 16 -22.12 -6.96 -17.26
N ASP A 17 -23.26 -6.30 -17.45
CA ASP A 17 -23.31 -4.87 -17.71
C ASP A 17 -23.01 -4.09 -16.42
N PHE A 18 -21.92 -3.34 -16.43
CA PHE A 18 -21.51 -2.49 -15.31
C PHE A 18 -22.22 -1.11 -15.29
N GLY A 19 -23.09 -0.84 -16.25
CA GLY A 19 -23.81 0.43 -16.38
C GLY A 19 -22.84 1.62 -16.43
N ARG A 20 -23.07 2.62 -15.59
CA ARG A 20 -22.24 3.84 -15.54
C ARG A 20 -20.96 3.71 -14.69
N LEU A 21 -20.74 2.60 -14.00
CA LEU A 21 -19.56 2.45 -13.11
C LEU A 21 -18.23 2.76 -13.79
N PRO A 22 -17.96 2.29 -15.05
CA PRO A 22 -16.69 2.58 -15.71
C PRO A 22 -16.43 4.08 -16.00
N SER A 23 -17.45 4.92 -15.99
CA SER A 23 -17.31 6.37 -16.18
C SER A 23 -16.99 7.14 -14.90
N TYR A 24 -17.00 6.49 -13.73
CA TYR A 24 -16.71 7.14 -12.47
C TYR A 24 -15.23 7.05 -12.10
N ILE A 25 -14.60 8.19 -11.79
CA ILE A 25 -13.19 8.28 -11.34
C ILE A 25 -12.94 7.36 -10.16
N GLY A 26 -13.79 7.39 -9.13
CA GLY A 26 -13.63 6.54 -7.95
C GLY A 26 -13.64 5.03 -8.25
N TYR A 27 -14.44 4.61 -9.25
CA TYR A 27 -14.44 3.23 -9.72
C TYR A 27 -13.10 2.87 -10.38
N GLN A 28 -12.60 3.73 -11.27
CA GLN A 28 -11.32 3.51 -11.96
C GLN A 28 -10.14 3.49 -10.98
N LEU A 29 -10.11 4.41 -10.02
CA LEU A 29 -9.11 4.43 -8.94
C LEU A 29 -9.10 3.11 -8.16
N ARG A 30 -10.28 2.61 -7.76
CA ARG A 30 -10.40 1.34 -7.05
C ARG A 30 -9.92 0.15 -7.89
N GLN A 31 -10.25 0.12 -9.18
CA GLN A 31 -9.81 -0.96 -10.07
C GLN A 31 -8.30 -0.95 -10.28
N ALA A 32 -7.72 0.22 -10.56
CA ALA A 32 -6.27 0.38 -10.69
C ALA A 32 -5.54 0.00 -9.40
N GLN A 33 -5.97 0.53 -8.25
CA GLN A 33 -5.42 0.19 -6.93
C GLN A 33 -5.47 -1.32 -6.68
N SER A 34 -6.62 -1.97 -6.94
CA SER A 34 -6.77 -3.41 -6.70
C SER A 34 -5.84 -4.24 -7.58
N ALA A 35 -5.64 -3.84 -8.85
CA ALA A 35 -4.73 -4.51 -9.76
C ALA A 35 -3.27 -4.37 -9.32
N VAL A 36 -2.82 -3.14 -9.06
CA VAL A 36 -1.47 -2.82 -8.60
C VAL A 36 -1.18 -3.50 -7.27
N PHE A 37 -2.12 -3.44 -6.32
CA PHE A 37 -1.93 -4.02 -4.98
C PHE A 37 -1.80 -5.55 -5.01
N ARG A 38 -2.56 -6.23 -5.87
CA ARG A 38 -2.40 -7.69 -6.09
C ARG A 38 -1.02 -8.03 -6.63
N ASP A 39 -0.52 -7.23 -7.57
CA ASP A 39 0.79 -7.46 -8.18
C ASP A 39 1.93 -7.18 -7.19
N ILE A 40 1.88 -6.07 -6.45
CA ILE A 40 2.82 -5.78 -5.36
C ILE A 40 2.81 -6.90 -4.33
N SER A 41 1.65 -7.37 -3.89
CA SER A 41 1.53 -8.44 -2.90
C SER A 41 2.18 -9.74 -3.40
N ARG A 42 2.03 -10.05 -4.69
CA ARG A 42 2.69 -11.20 -5.33
C ARG A 42 4.21 -11.01 -5.38
N THR A 43 4.68 -9.83 -5.80
CA THR A 43 6.09 -9.46 -5.88
C THR A 43 6.79 -9.55 -4.52
N LEU A 44 6.08 -9.21 -3.44
CA LEU A 44 6.61 -9.20 -2.09
C LEU A 44 6.49 -10.54 -1.36
N LYS A 45 5.70 -11.48 -1.86
CA LYS A 45 5.40 -12.76 -1.18
C LYS A 45 6.64 -13.48 -0.65
N GLU A 46 7.69 -13.57 -1.47
CA GLU A 46 8.94 -14.26 -1.10
C GLU A 46 9.80 -13.48 -0.09
N THR A 47 9.55 -12.19 0.07
CA THR A 47 10.31 -11.36 1.01
C THR A 47 9.78 -11.44 2.44
N GLY A 48 8.58 -11.98 2.61
CA GLY A 48 7.87 -11.99 3.89
C GLY A 48 7.46 -10.58 4.35
N VAL A 49 7.39 -9.60 3.43
CA VAL A 49 6.99 -8.21 3.71
C VAL A 49 5.66 -7.94 3.02
N THR A 50 4.70 -7.41 3.76
CA THR A 50 3.44 -6.92 3.18
C THR A 50 3.63 -5.52 2.56
N PRO A 51 2.76 -5.08 1.64
CA PRO A 51 2.81 -3.72 1.10
C PRO A 51 2.77 -2.62 2.18
N GLY A 52 1.97 -2.80 3.24
CA GLY A 52 1.92 -1.89 4.37
C GLY A 52 3.22 -1.86 5.17
N GLU A 53 3.85 -3.02 5.42
CA GLU A 53 5.15 -3.10 6.08
C GLU A 53 6.26 -2.47 5.22
N PHE A 54 6.23 -2.65 3.90
CA PHE A 54 7.17 -1.99 2.98
C PHE A 54 7.10 -0.46 3.11
N SER A 55 5.90 0.09 3.07
CA SER A 55 5.70 1.52 3.23
C SER A 55 6.20 2.01 4.60
N LEU A 56 5.90 1.27 5.68
CA LEU A 56 6.37 1.59 7.02
C LEU A 56 7.91 1.56 7.11
N LEU A 57 8.55 0.50 6.61
CA LEU A 57 10.02 0.40 6.55
C LEU A 57 10.64 1.55 5.74
N THR A 58 10.02 1.94 4.63
CA THR A 58 10.47 3.06 3.79
C THR A 58 10.43 4.37 4.57
N MET A 59 9.32 4.63 5.28
CA MET A 59 9.19 5.84 6.12
C MET A 59 10.19 5.87 7.26
N LEU A 60 10.42 4.73 7.94
CA LEU A 60 11.41 4.62 9.00
C LEU A 60 12.84 4.82 8.47
N GLY A 61 13.12 4.32 7.26
CA GLY A 61 14.41 4.51 6.61
C GLY A 61 14.70 5.97 6.25
N ALA A 62 13.67 6.71 5.84
CA ALA A 62 13.76 8.13 5.52
C ALA A 62 13.75 9.05 6.76
N ASN A 63 13.23 8.58 7.90
CA ASN A 63 13.02 9.37 9.11
C ASN A 63 13.50 8.60 10.37
N PRO A 64 14.81 8.38 10.55
CA PRO A 64 15.33 7.71 11.73
C PRO A 64 14.91 8.46 13.02
N GLY A 65 14.44 7.71 14.02
CA GLY A 65 13.99 8.28 15.29
C GLY A 65 12.53 8.77 15.30
N ILE A 66 11.79 8.58 14.23
CA ILE A 66 10.36 8.96 14.18
C ILE A 66 9.58 8.19 15.25
N ASN A 67 8.62 8.85 15.90
CA ASN A 67 7.78 8.21 16.90
C ASN A 67 6.46 7.67 16.30
N SER A 68 5.84 6.71 16.99
CA SER A 68 4.62 6.05 16.55
C SER A 68 3.41 6.99 16.44
N ILE A 69 3.37 8.09 17.20
CA ILE A 69 2.27 9.07 17.13
C ILE A 69 2.33 9.85 15.83
N THR A 70 3.52 10.30 15.46
CA THR A 70 3.74 10.97 14.17
C THR A 70 3.38 10.04 13.01
N LEU A 71 3.79 8.77 13.07
CA LEU A 71 3.41 7.76 12.07
C LEU A 71 1.89 7.58 11.97
N THR A 72 1.17 7.52 13.09
CA THR A 72 -0.29 7.39 13.09
C THR A 72 -0.96 8.56 12.36
N ARG A 73 -0.47 9.78 12.57
CA ARG A 73 -1.02 10.98 11.90
C ARG A 73 -0.78 10.99 10.39
N ILE A 74 0.39 10.52 9.96
CA ILE A 74 0.80 10.56 8.54
C ILE A 74 0.17 9.39 7.76
N TYR A 75 0.08 8.23 8.39
CA TYR A 75 -0.23 6.99 7.68
C TYR A 75 -1.73 6.73 7.47
N GLN A 76 -2.60 7.55 8.07
CA GLN A 76 -4.07 7.38 8.00
C GLN A 76 -4.54 5.94 8.32
N LEU A 77 -3.67 5.14 8.97
CA LEU A 77 -4.03 3.82 9.48
C LEU A 77 -4.59 3.95 10.89
N ASP A 78 -5.49 3.04 11.23
CA ASP A 78 -5.89 2.93 12.63
C ASP A 78 -4.68 2.55 13.52
N LYS A 79 -4.69 3.10 14.73
CA LYS A 79 -3.60 2.94 15.70
C LYS A 79 -3.30 1.47 16.02
N ALA A 80 -4.32 0.60 15.98
CA ALA A 80 -4.16 -0.82 16.31
C ALA A 80 -3.38 -1.54 15.21
N THR A 81 -3.73 -1.34 13.95
CA THR A 81 -3.04 -1.90 12.78
C THR A 81 -1.58 -1.47 12.73
N LEU A 82 -1.30 -0.16 12.93
CA LEU A 82 0.08 0.34 12.97
C LEU A 82 0.87 -0.28 14.12
N SER A 83 0.28 -0.37 15.32
CA SER A 83 0.93 -1.00 16.49
C SER A 83 1.27 -2.47 16.24
N LEU A 84 0.38 -3.23 15.61
CA LEU A 84 0.62 -4.63 15.24
C LEU A 84 1.77 -4.75 14.24
N SER A 85 1.80 -3.90 13.21
CA SER A 85 2.88 -3.89 12.21
C SER A 85 4.23 -3.56 12.86
N ILE A 86 4.30 -2.53 13.72
CA ILE A 86 5.52 -2.17 14.47
C ILE A 86 6.00 -3.34 15.33
N LYS A 87 5.09 -3.97 16.11
CA LYS A 87 5.45 -5.13 16.95
C LYS A 87 5.93 -6.31 16.11
N GLY A 88 5.28 -6.59 14.98
CA GLY A 88 5.66 -7.66 14.07
C GLY A 88 7.07 -7.45 13.49
N LEU A 89 7.36 -6.25 13.02
CA LEU A 89 8.67 -5.89 12.47
C LEU A 89 9.77 -5.90 13.56
N ALA A 90 9.47 -5.43 14.77
CA ALA A 90 10.40 -5.48 15.90
C ALA A 90 10.71 -6.92 16.32
N LYS A 91 9.69 -7.80 16.40
CA LYS A 91 9.87 -9.23 16.70
C LYS A 91 10.76 -9.93 15.66
N ARG A 92 10.73 -9.48 14.42
CA ARG A 92 11.58 -9.97 13.33
C ARG A 92 12.97 -9.34 13.30
N GLY A 93 13.29 -8.46 14.25
CA GLY A 93 14.59 -7.77 14.32
C GLY A 93 14.81 -6.74 13.21
N LEU A 94 13.77 -6.29 12.52
CA LEU A 94 13.89 -5.36 11.37
C LEU A 94 13.87 -3.90 11.78
N ILE A 95 13.28 -3.62 12.92
CA ILE A 95 13.25 -2.29 13.54
C ILE A 95 13.66 -2.38 15.01
N SER A 96 14.23 -1.31 15.53
CA SER A 96 14.48 -1.09 16.94
C SER A 96 13.59 0.02 17.48
N SER A 97 13.32 -0.04 18.76
CA SER A 97 12.52 0.95 19.48
C SER A 97 13.28 1.36 20.74
N THR A 98 13.77 2.58 20.78
CA THR A 98 14.47 3.15 21.91
C THR A 98 13.64 4.25 22.56
N ARG A 99 13.74 4.40 23.88
CA ARG A 99 13.10 5.53 24.55
C ARG A 99 13.74 6.84 24.10
N HIS A 100 12.91 7.81 23.74
CA HIS A 100 13.40 9.13 23.32
C HIS A 100 14.17 9.78 24.47
N ALA A 101 15.37 10.33 24.18
CA ALA A 101 16.24 10.89 25.22
C ALA A 101 15.58 12.05 25.99
N ASN A 102 14.82 12.89 25.29
CA ASN A 102 14.21 14.11 25.83
C ASN A 102 12.74 13.94 26.29
N ASP A 103 12.05 12.86 25.89
CA ASP A 103 10.68 12.57 26.35
C ASP A 103 10.45 11.06 26.43
N ARG A 104 10.54 10.53 27.66
CA ARG A 104 10.40 9.09 27.96
C ARG A 104 9.01 8.50 27.64
N ARG A 105 8.02 9.34 27.28
CA ARG A 105 6.68 8.89 26.88
C ARG A 105 6.64 8.39 25.43
N TYR A 106 7.68 8.69 24.64
CA TYR A 106 7.76 8.34 23.24
C TYR A 106 8.92 7.40 22.96
N TYR A 107 8.67 6.47 22.05
CA TYR A 107 9.68 5.57 21.52
C TYR A 107 10.10 6.05 20.13
N ALA A 108 11.39 6.25 19.95
CA ALA A 108 12.02 6.47 18.67
C ALA A 108 12.14 5.13 17.93
N LEU A 109 11.66 5.09 16.71
CA LEU A 109 11.69 3.91 15.84
C LEU A 109 12.77 4.08 14.77
N GLU A 110 13.57 3.05 14.57
CA GLU A 110 14.64 3.04 13.58
C GLU A 110 14.75 1.68 12.91
N LEU A 111 15.27 1.66 11.67
CA LEU A 111 15.66 0.42 11.02
C LEU A 111 16.93 -0.14 11.69
N THR A 112 16.95 -1.45 11.91
CA THR A 112 18.19 -2.18 12.19
C THR A 112 19.05 -2.31 10.92
N SER A 113 20.28 -2.86 11.05
CA SER A 113 21.09 -3.25 9.89
C SER A 113 20.36 -4.23 8.99
N GLU A 114 19.71 -5.23 9.56
CA GLU A 114 18.91 -6.25 8.89
C GLU A 114 17.69 -5.61 8.18
N GLY A 115 16.99 -4.69 8.86
CA GLY A 115 15.89 -3.91 8.28
C GLY A 115 16.32 -3.09 7.08
N ARG A 116 17.48 -2.45 7.14
CA ARG A 116 18.05 -1.70 6.00
C ARG A 116 18.42 -2.60 4.83
N VAL A 117 19.01 -3.77 5.10
CA VAL A 117 19.34 -4.76 4.06
C VAL A 117 18.07 -5.24 3.37
N LEU A 118 17.07 -5.65 4.16
CA LEU A 118 15.77 -6.10 3.64
C LEU A 118 15.10 -5.01 2.81
N LEU A 119 15.00 -3.78 3.34
CA LEU A 119 14.38 -2.66 2.63
C LEU A 119 15.02 -2.42 1.26
N ARG A 120 16.35 -2.40 1.17
CA ARG A 120 17.03 -2.26 -0.14
C ARG A 120 16.66 -3.37 -1.13
N GLY A 121 16.55 -4.60 -0.66
CA GLY A 121 16.14 -5.74 -1.50
C GLY A 121 14.71 -5.63 -1.99
N VAL A 122 13.79 -5.24 -1.09
CA VAL A 122 12.37 -5.03 -1.38
C VAL A 122 12.18 -3.85 -2.33
N THR A 123 12.86 -2.72 -2.08
CA THR A 123 12.78 -1.51 -2.92
C THR A 123 13.11 -1.83 -4.38
N ARG A 124 14.19 -2.58 -4.65
CA ARG A 124 14.55 -2.99 -6.03
C ARG A 124 13.45 -3.81 -6.73
N ARG A 125 12.70 -4.63 -5.97
CA ARG A 125 11.57 -5.40 -6.52
C ARG A 125 10.38 -4.49 -6.85
N ILE A 126 10.07 -3.56 -5.96
CA ILE A 126 9.00 -2.57 -6.17
C ILE A 126 9.34 -1.64 -7.35
N GLU A 127 10.56 -1.11 -7.43
CA GLU A 127 10.99 -0.26 -8.55
C GLU A 127 10.92 -0.99 -9.90
N ARG A 128 11.14 -2.31 -9.92
CA ARG A 128 10.95 -3.11 -11.13
C ARG A 128 9.48 -3.21 -11.51
N GLN A 129 8.60 -3.37 -10.54
CA GLN A 129 7.15 -3.41 -10.73
C GLN A 129 6.62 -2.03 -11.16
N GLU A 130 7.12 -0.92 -10.57
CA GLU A 130 6.80 0.46 -10.98
C GLU A 130 7.10 0.69 -12.48
N ARG A 131 8.24 0.18 -12.98
CA ARG A 131 8.58 0.27 -14.42
C ARG A 131 7.55 -0.40 -15.34
N THR A 132 6.78 -1.36 -14.85
CA THR A 132 5.69 -1.96 -15.63
C THR A 132 4.55 -0.96 -15.88
N MET A 133 4.32 -0.05 -14.94
CA MET A 133 3.37 1.06 -15.13
C MET A 133 3.92 2.10 -16.10
N ASP A 134 5.22 2.39 -16.06
CA ASP A 134 5.85 3.33 -16.99
C ASP A 134 5.73 2.88 -18.46
N VAL A 135 5.74 1.57 -18.72
CA VAL A 135 5.63 1.03 -20.10
C VAL A 135 4.27 1.32 -20.74
N VAL A 136 3.20 1.45 -19.95
CA VAL A 136 1.85 1.73 -20.46
C VAL A 136 1.49 3.22 -20.47
N LEU A 137 2.40 4.07 -20.04
CA LEU A 137 2.25 5.52 -20.01
C LEU A 137 3.13 6.17 -21.09
N ASN A 138 2.60 7.17 -21.77
CA ASN A 138 3.38 7.99 -22.68
C ASN A 138 4.31 8.95 -21.93
N PRO A 139 5.34 9.53 -22.59
CA PRO A 139 6.20 10.52 -21.95
C PRO A 139 5.41 11.67 -21.32
N GLY A 140 5.69 11.97 -20.05
CA GLY A 140 5.01 13.00 -19.26
C GLY A 140 3.68 12.60 -18.61
N GLU A 141 3.07 11.47 -18.99
CA GLU A 141 1.82 11.00 -18.36
C GLU A 141 2.03 10.53 -16.93
N ARG A 142 3.20 9.98 -16.59
CA ARG A 142 3.53 9.61 -15.22
C ARG A 142 3.41 10.80 -14.27
N ASP A 143 4.10 11.89 -14.56
CA ASP A 143 4.12 13.08 -13.70
C ASP A 143 2.72 13.70 -13.63
N ARG A 144 2.02 13.73 -14.75
CA ARG A 144 0.64 14.20 -14.81
C ARG A 144 -0.31 13.34 -13.96
N LEU A 145 -0.18 12.02 -14.02
CA LEU A 145 -0.97 11.09 -13.21
C LEU A 145 -0.70 11.29 -11.71
N LEU A 146 0.57 11.39 -11.32
CA LEU A 146 0.95 11.65 -9.92
C LEU A 146 0.37 12.96 -9.40
N ASP A 147 0.46 14.06 -10.18
CA ASP A 147 -0.18 15.34 -9.83
C ASP A 147 -1.70 15.20 -9.63
N LEU A 148 -2.38 14.56 -10.58
CA LEU A 148 -3.83 14.37 -10.51
C LEU A 148 -4.25 13.55 -9.29
N LEU A 149 -3.56 12.46 -8.99
CA LEU A 149 -3.82 11.61 -7.82
C LEU A 149 -3.60 12.38 -6.51
N GLN A 150 -2.52 13.17 -6.41
CA GLN A 150 -2.25 14.01 -5.24
C GLN A 150 -3.33 15.07 -5.04
N ARG A 151 -3.80 15.71 -6.11
CA ARG A 151 -4.87 16.71 -6.04
C ARG A 151 -6.18 16.09 -5.58
N ILE A 152 -6.52 14.90 -6.08
CA ILE A 152 -7.70 14.16 -5.64
C ILE A 152 -7.57 13.84 -4.15
N SER A 153 -6.43 13.29 -3.68
CA SER A 153 -6.23 12.97 -2.26
C SER A 153 -6.43 14.19 -1.38
N ARG A 154 -5.77 15.31 -1.70
CA ARG A 154 -5.91 16.58 -0.94
C ARG A 154 -7.34 17.11 -0.88
N ALA A 155 -8.16 16.87 -1.90
CA ALA A 155 -9.55 17.33 -1.92
C ALA A 155 -10.43 16.60 -0.89
N PHE A 156 -10.02 15.41 -0.45
CA PHE A 156 -10.74 14.57 0.52
C PHE A 156 -10.03 14.47 1.90
N ASP A 157 -8.81 15.01 2.04
CA ASP A 157 -8.15 15.19 3.34
C ASP A 157 -8.81 16.34 4.11
N ARG A 158 -9.88 16.02 4.87
CA ARG A 158 -10.61 16.96 5.74
C ARG A 158 -10.41 16.59 7.21
#